data_cb0f4d509d8ec6833cd0fd5528ce4000
#
_entry.id   cb0f4d509d8ec6833cd0fd5528ce4000
#
_cell.length_a   1.000
_cell.length_b   1.000
_cell.length_c   1.000
_cell.angle_alpha   90.00
_cell.angle_beta   90.00
_cell.angle_gamma   90.00
#
_symmetry.space_group_name_H-M   'P 1'
#
loop_
_entity.id
_entity.type
_entity.pdbx_description
1 polymer ?
#
loop_
_entity_poly.entity_id
_entity_poly.type
_entity_poly.pdbx_seq_one_letter_code
_entity_poly.pdbx_strand_id
1 'polypeptide(L)'
;MLNLMYITKKTEIAKIAESAGVDWIFVDMEFIGKDIRQYGLDTVQNHHTIADVINIKNCVTKAQVLVRINPIHTAMADYFSSKEEIDATIEAGADILMLPYFKTVSEVKKFLEYVSG
;
A
#
# COMPACT_ATOMS: atom_id res chain seq x y z
N MET A 1 0.77 -10.20 -22.30
CA MET A 1 0.40 -10.99 -21.08
C MET A 1 -0.12 -10.04 -20.02
N LEU A 2 -1.22 -10.41 -19.38
CA LEU A 2 -1.81 -9.58 -18.33
C LEU A 2 -1.16 -9.89 -16.98
N ASN A 3 -0.92 -8.85 -16.19
CA ASN A 3 -0.58 -8.99 -14.79
C ASN A 3 -1.85 -8.83 -13.98
N LEU A 4 -2.10 -9.77 -13.09
CA LEU A 4 -3.31 -9.80 -12.28
C LEU A 4 -2.99 -9.39 -10.84
N MET A 5 -3.87 -8.59 -10.26
CA MET A 5 -3.71 -8.02 -8.93
C MET A 5 -4.95 -8.32 -8.10
N TYR A 6 -4.75 -8.73 -6.85
CA TYR A 6 -5.85 -8.98 -5.92
C TYR A 6 -5.60 -8.26 -4.60
N ILE A 7 -6.60 -7.53 -4.12
CA ILE A 7 -6.50 -6.77 -2.88
C ILE A 7 -7.00 -7.61 -1.69
N THR A 8 -6.13 -7.81 -0.71
CA THR A 8 -6.51 -8.49 0.53
C THR A 8 -5.45 -8.25 1.60
N LYS A 9 -5.87 -8.34 2.88
CA LYS A 9 -4.94 -8.42 4.02
C LYS A 9 -4.99 -9.80 4.67
N LYS A 10 -5.84 -10.69 4.17
CA LYS A 10 -6.00 -12.04 4.72
C LYS A 10 -5.00 -12.98 4.08
N THR A 11 -4.13 -13.57 4.90
CA THR A 11 -3.07 -14.44 4.40
C THR A 11 -3.61 -15.66 3.66
N GLU A 12 -4.71 -16.24 4.14
CA GLU A 12 -5.34 -17.40 3.50
C GLU A 12 -5.81 -17.07 2.09
N ILE A 13 -6.43 -15.88 1.93
CA ILE A 13 -6.91 -15.41 0.63
C ILE A 13 -5.73 -15.13 -0.29
N ALA A 14 -4.66 -14.51 0.24
CA ALA A 14 -3.46 -14.22 -0.55
C ALA A 14 -2.84 -15.49 -1.10
N LYS A 15 -2.77 -16.57 -0.31
CA LYS A 15 -2.24 -17.86 -0.76
C LYS A 15 -3.11 -18.46 -1.87
N ILE A 16 -4.42 -18.38 -1.73
CA ILE A 16 -5.35 -18.88 -2.75
C ILE A 16 -5.18 -18.09 -4.04
N ALA A 17 -5.12 -16.75 -3.94
CA ALA A 17 -4.94 -15.90 -5.11
C ALA A 17 -3.62 -16.19 -5.81
N GLU A 18 -2.53 -16.35 -5.06
CA GLU A 18 -1.23 -16.71 -5.61
C GLU A 18 -1.28 -18.07 -6.33
N SER A 19 -1.92 -19.05 -5.72
CA SER A 19 -2.09 -20.39 -6.33
C SER A 19 -2.88 -20.30 -7.63
N ALA A 20 -3.81 -19.38 -7.73
CA ALA A 20 -4.63 -19.18 -8.92
C ALA A 20 -3.91 -18.40 -10.03
N GLY A 21 -2.69 -17.91 -9.78
CA GLY A 21 -1.88 -17.22 -10.78
C GLY A 21 -1.87 -15.70 -10.70
N VAL A 22 -2.31 -15.14 -9.58
CA VAL A 22 -2.24 -13.69 -9.36
C VAL A 22 -0.77 -13.27 -9.21
N ASP A 23 -0.38 -12.21 -9.89
CA ASP A 23 1.00 -11.71 -9.91
C ASP A 23 1.31 -10.82 -8.72
N TRP A 24 0.35 -10.01 -8.29
CA TRP A 24 0.53 -9.03 -7.21
C TRP A 24 -0.57 -9.17 -6.17
N ILE A 25 -0.16 -9.18 -4.90
CA ILE A 25 -1.11 -9.01 -3.80
C ILE A 25 -1.04 -7.54 -3.39
N PHE A 26 -2.19 -6.89 -3.41
CA PHE A 26 -2.34 -5.46 -3.19
C PHE A 26 -2.74 -5.22 -1.73
N VAL A 27 -1.89 -4.49 -1.00
CA VAL A 27 -2.18 -4.06 0.37
C VAL A 27 -2.44 -2.56 0.33
N ASP A 28 -3.60 -2.13 0.80
CA ASP A 28 -4.04 -0.75 0.67
C ASP A 28 -3.95 -0.02 1.99
N MET A 29 -2.88 0.74 2.19
CA MET A 29 -2.66 1.53 3.39
C MET A 29 -3.23 2.95 3.28
N GLU A 30 -3.75 3.33 2.13
CA GLU A 30 -4.29 4.68 1.96
C GLU A 30 -5.53 4.90 2.83
N PHE A 31 -5.53 5.97 3.61
CA PHE A 31 -6.71 6.41 4.35
C PHE A 31 -6.89 7.93 4.32
N ILE A 32 -5.79 8.70 4.17
CA ILE A 32 -5.82 10.16 4.25
C ILE A 32 -6.76 10.77 3.22
N GLY A 33 -6.68 10.31 1.97
CA GLY A 33 -7.56 10.81 0.91
C GLY A 33 -8.95 10.22 0.95
N LYS A 34 -9.08 8.97 1.43
CA LYS A 34 -10.36 8.25 1.43
C LYS A 34 -11.38 8.86 2.39
N ASP A 35 -10.94 9.31 3.56
CA ASP A 35 -11.84 9.89 4.55
C ASP A 35 -12.59 11.09 3.99
N ILE A 36 -11.89 11.93 3.24
CA ILE A 36 -12.51 13.13 2.62
C ILE A 36 -13.48 12.71 1.52
N ARG A 37 -13.10 11.78 0.66
CA ARG A 37 -13.92 11.33 -0.48
C ARG A 37 -15.18 10.61 -0.05
N GLN A 38 -15.14 9.93 1.08
CA GLN A 38 -16.24 9.10 1.57
C GLN A 38 -17.00 9.75 2.71
N TYR A 39 -16.76 11.02 2.96
CA TYR A 39 -17.45 11.75 3.99
C TYR A 39 -18.97 11.74 3.72
N GLY A 40 -19.73 11.32 4.72
CA GLY A 40 -21.18 11.23 4.59
C GLY A 40 -21.68 9.98 3.89
N LEU A 41 -20.81 9.12 3.42
CA LEU A 41 -21.17 7.85 2.78
C LEU A 41 -21.01 6.71 3.79
N ASP A 42 -22.00 5.83 3.81
CA ASP A 42 -21.98 4.64 4.66
C ASP A 42 -21.30 3.50 3.89
N THR A 43 -19.98 3.60 3.74
CA THR A 43 -19.19 2.61 3.01
C THR A 43 -18.16 1.97 3.91
N VAL A 44 -17.89 0.69 3.67
CA VAL A 44 -16.81 -0.03 4.35
C VAL A 44 -15.50 0.34 3.69
N GLN A 45 -14.55 0.83 4.48
CA GLN A 45 -13.22 1.16 4.00
C GLN A 45 -12.26 0.02 4.34
N ASN A 46 -11.48 -0.40 3.34
CA ASN A 46 -10.36 -1.30 3.58
C ASN A 46 -9.21 -0.48 4.15
N HIS A 47 -8.80 -0.79 5.37
CA HIS A 47 -7.70 -0.11 6.03
C HIS A 47 -6.65 -1.16 6.42
N HIS A 48 -5.55 -1.18 5.67
CA HIS A 48 -4.46 -2.10 5.91
C HIS A 48 -3.31 -1.39 6.61
N THR A 49 -2.48 -2.14 7.30
CA THR A 49 -1.39 -1.60 8.12
C THR A 49 -0.05 -2.21 7.72
N ILE A 50 1.03 -1.67 8.32
CA ILE A 50 2.37 -2.25 8.14
C ILE A 50 2.40 -3.72 8.57
N ALA A 51 1.69 -4.07 9.65
CA ALA A 51 1.60 -5.46 10.08
C ALA A 51 0.97 -6.34 8.99
N ASP A 52 -0.02 -5.82 8.28
CA ASP A 52 -0.64 -6.54 7.16
C ASP A 52 0.36 -6.76 6.03
N VAL A 53 1.19 -5.76 5.71
CA VAL A 53 2.25 -5.91 4.69
C VAL A 53 3.21 -7.03 5.08
N ILE A 54 3.66 -7.04 6.33
CA ILE A 54 4.57 -8.07 6.83
C ILE A 54 3.94 -9.45 6.71
N ASN A 55 2.69 -9.58 7.15
CA ASN A 55 1.98 -10.86 7.14
C ASN A 55 1.78 -11.39 5.71
N ILE A 56 1.39 -10.53 4.80
CA ILE A 56 1.22 -10.91 3.39
C ILE A 56 2.56 -11.31 2.79
N LYS A 57 3.61 -10.51 3.00
CA LYS A 57 4.93 -10.81 2.45
C LYS A 57 5.46 -12.15 2.95
N ASN A 58 5.19 -12.47 4.21
CA ASN A 58 5.65 -13.73 4.80
C ASN A 58 4.90 -14.95 4.27
N CYS A 59 3.68 -14.78 3.74
CA CYS A 59 2.87 -15.91 3.30
C CYS A 59 2.97 -16.19 1.80
N VAL A 60 3.38 -15.23 0.97
CA VAL A 60 3.50 -15.42 -0.48
C VAL A 60 4.92 -15.85 -0.85
N THR A 61 5.05 -16.67 -1.90
CA THR A 61 6.35 -17.16 -2.36
C THR A 61 6.64 -16.75 -3.80
N LYS A 62 5.62 -16.50 -4.61
CA LYS A 62 5.77 -16.16 -6.03
C LYS A 62 5.23 -14.78 -6.34
N ALA A 63 4.11 -14.39 -5.72
CA ALA A 63 3.50 -13.09 -5.98
C ALA A 63 4.33 -11.99 -5.33
N GLN A 64 4.34 -10.83 -5.96
CA GLN A 64 4.93 -9.63 -5.39
C GLN A 64 3.89 -8.89 -4.55
N VAL A 65 4.36 -8.15 -3.56
CA VAL A 65 3.50 -7.35 -2.70
C VAL A 65 3.53 -5.90 -3.16
N LEU A 66 2.37 -5.41 -3.61
CA LEU A 66 2.19 -4.01 -4.02
C LEU A 66 1.46 -3.29 -2.92
N VAL A 67 2.01 -2.17 -2.45
CA VAL A 67 1.41 -1.38 -1.38
C VAL A 67 1.05 0.00 -1.89
N ARG A 68 -0.21 0.39 -1.72
CA ARG A 68 -0.62 1.78 -1.94
C ARG A 68 -0.43 2.53 -0.63
N ILE A 69 0.49 3.47 -0.65
CA ILE A 69 0.77 4.34 0.50
C ILE A 69 -0.21 5.51 0.50
N ASN A 70 -0.11 6.36 1.50
CA ASN A 70 -0.90 7.59 1.54
C ASN A 70 -0.34 8.64 0.59
N PRO A 71 -1.14 9.63 0.18
CA PRO A 71 -0.61 10.78 -0.54
C PRO A 71 0.52 11.44 0.24
N ILE A 72 1.38 12.19 -0.44
CA ILE A 72 2.49 12.88 0.23
C ILE A 72 1.93 13.78 1.33
N HIS A 73 2.47 13.63 2.53
CA HIS A 73 1.99 14.33 3.72
C HIS A 73 3.11 14.50 4.74
N THR A 74 2.89 15.37 5.73
CA THR A 74 3.79 15.53 6.87
C THR A 74 3.33 14.63 8.01
N ALA A 75 4.18 14.47 9.02
CA ALA A 75 3.83 13.66 10.18
C ALA A 75 2.59 14.20 10.89
N MET A 76 1.75 13.29 11.36
CA MET A 76 0.57 13.59 12.15
C MET A 76 0.76 13.06 13.57
N ALA A 77 -0.13 13.45 14.49
CA ALA A 77 0.00 13.07 15.89
C ALA A 77 0.09 11.55 16.10
N ASP A 78 -0.59 10.77 15.28
CA ASP A 78 -0.71 9.32 15.45
C ASP A 78 -0.35 8.56 14.16
N TYR A 79 0.36 9.20 13.24
CA TYR A 79 0.77 8.53 12.02
C TYR A 79 2.08 9.11 11.47
N PHE A 80 2.78 8.31 10.69
CA PHE A 80 4.06 8.62 10.05
C PHE A 80 3.98 9.83 9.11
N SER A 81 5.14 10.45 8.87
CA SER A 81 5.33 11.28 7.68
C SER A 81 5.45 10.36 6.45
N SER A 82 5.38 10.93 5.25
CA SER A 82 5.56 10.16 4.02
C SER A 82 6.89 9.43 4.00
N LYS A 83 7.98 10.08 4.40
CA LYS A 83 9.30 9.46 4.44
C LYS A 83 9.31 8.25 5.36
N GLU A 84 8.79 8.40 6.56
CA GLU A 84 8.72 7.31 7.54
C GLU A 84 7.82 6.17 7.06
N GLU A 85 6.68 6.51 6.47
CA GLU A 85 5.75 5.52 5.91
C GLU A 85 6.42 4.70 4.82
N ILE A 86 7.10 5.36 3.89
CA ILE A 86 7.79 4.69 2.79
C ILE A 86 8.88 3.78 3.31
N ASP A 87 9.71 4.28 4.23
CA ASP A 87 10.80 3.49 4.81
C ASP A 87 10.24 2.25 5.54
N ALA A 88 9.21 2.42 6.33
CA ALA A 88 8.59 1.30 7.06
C ALA A 88 7.97 0.28 6.11
N THR A 89 7.37 0.74 5.03
CA THR A 89 6.71 -0.12 4.05
C THR A 89 7.74 -0.95 3.28
N ILE A 90 8.85 -0.33 2.89
CA ILE A 90 9.94 -1.05 2.22
C ILE A 90 10.55 -2.08 3.17
N GLU A 91 10.80 -1.70 4.41
CA GLU A 91 11.35 -2.60 5.41
C GLU A 91 10.41 -3.78 5.69
N ALA A 92 9.11 -3.56 5.62
CA ALA A 92 8.12 -4.61 5.80
C ALA A 92 8.10 -5.63 4.66
N GLY A 93 8.72 -5.31 3.53
CA GLY A 93 8.87 -6.24 2.42
C GLY A 93 8.08 -5.90 1.16
N ALA A 94 7.56 -4.69 1.04
CA ALA A 94 6.88 -4.27 -0.19
C ALA A 94 7.82 -4.36 -1.38
N ASP A 95 7.35 -4.95 -2.46
CA ASP A 95 8.10 -5.03 -3.71
C ASP A 95 7.80 -3.86 -4.64
N ILE A 96 6.58 -3.33 -4.56
CA ILE A 96 6.11 -2.24 -5.41
C ILE A 96 5.34 -1.26 -4.54
N LEU A 97 5.61 0.04 -4.72
CA LEU A 97 4.87 1.10 -4.03
C LEU A 97 4.02 1.89 -5.03
N MET A 98 2.81 2.22 -4.63
CA MET A 98 1.91 3.03 -5.44
C MET A 98 1.61 4.34 -4.71
N LEU A 99 1.92 5.47 -5.35
CA LEU A 99 1.61 6.80 -4.84
C LEU A 99 0.25 7.25 -5.35
N PRO A 100 -0.75 7.43 -4.48
CA PRO A 100 -2.06 7.90 -4.90
C PRO A 100 -2.14 9.43 -4.92
N TYR A 101 -3.07 9.96 -5.68
CA TYR A 101 -3.52 11.36 -5.61
C TYR A 101 -2.44 12.42 -5.62
N PHE A 102 -1.35 12.21 -6.33
CA PHE A 102 -0.39 13.28 -6.53
C PHE A 102 -1.01 14.34 -7.46
N LYS A 103 -0.77 15.60 -7.13
CA LYS A 103 -1.31 16.73 -7.89
C LYS A 103 -0.23 17.59 -8.52
N THR A 104 1.01 17.43 -8.08
CA THR A 104 2.13 18.27 -8.52
C THR A 104 3.34 17.42 -8.85
N VAL A 105 4.20 17.96 -9.70
CA VAL A 105 5.50 17.35 -10.02
C VAL A 105 6.36 17.24 -8.76
N SER A 106 6.26 18.23 -7.86
CA SER A 106 7.00 18.23 -6.61
C SER A 106 6.68 17.02 -5.75
N GLU A 107 5.41 16.63 -5.67
CA GLU A 107 5.00 15.45 -4.90
C GLU A 107 5.60 14.16 -5.47
N VAL A 108 5.61 14.02 -6.79
CA VAL A 108 6.20 12.86 -7.45
C VAL A 108 7.71 12.82 -7.20
N LYS A 109 8.38 13.97 -7.29
CA LYS A 109 9.82 14.05 -7.02
C LYS A 109 10.14 13.64 -5.59
N LYS A 110 9.37 14.12 -4.62
CA LYS A 110 9.55 13.74 -3.21
C LYS A 110 9.39 12.24 -3.02
N PHE A 111 8.35 11.67 -3.65
CA PHE A 111 8.13 10.22 -3.59
C PHE A 111 9.35 9.46 -4.11
N LEU A 112 9.87 9.85 -5.27
CA LEU A 112 11.03 9.18 -5.85
C LEU A 112 12.28 9.32 -4.97
N GLU A 113 12.49 10.48 -4.37
CA GLU A 113 13.59 10.71 -3.45
C GLU A 113 13.49 9.80 -2.22
N TYR A 114 12.29 9.71 -1.64
CA TYR A 114 12.06 8.88 -0.46
C TYR A 114 12.26 7.40 -0.74
N VAL A 115 11.84 6.95 -1.92
CA VAL A 115 11.99 5.55 -2.32
C VAL A 115 13.45 5.18 -2.57
N SER A 116 14.22 6.08 -3.18
CA SER A 116 15.61 5.79 -3.55
C SER A 116 16.60 6.04 -2.44
N GLY A 117 16.19 6.73 -1.41
CA GLY A 117 17.11 7.11 -0.36
C GLY A 117 16.99 6.56 0.93
#